data_2fb78270155933ad3a4ab617cb179d1e
#
_entry.id   2fb78270155933ad3a4ab617cb179d1e
#
_cell.length_a   1.000
_cell.length_b   1.000
_cell.length_c   1.000
_cell.angle_alpha   90.00
_cell.angle_beta   90.00
_cell.angle_gamma   90.00
#
_symmetry.space_group_name_H-M   'P 1'
#
loop_
_entity.id
_entity.type
_entity.pdbx_description
1 polymer ?
#
loop_
_entity_poly.entity_id
_entity_poly.type
_entity_poly.pdbx_seq_one_letter_code
_entity_poly.pdbx_strand_id
1 'polypeptide(L)'
;MASQKIDSSLVSTDKKRIINKKITFTHKILHQPNKVLFSSREFELEVFTDFSQKEIESVSLFYKIDDKPQFTEIPFNLNAFRYVYKYNPKIKPADQITYFFTIALKNGAFYATPIDETGNLKPITQRLVDPVEYYKQRAAYKK
;
A
#
# COMPACT_ATOMS: atom_id res chain seq x y z
N MET A 1 15.44 12.15 -14.60
CA MET A 1 15.81 11.69 -13.86
C MET A 1 16.41 11.44 -13.32
N ALA A 2 16.00 11.68 -13.75
CA ALA A 2 16.63 11.22 -12.99
C ALA A 2 17.07 10.79 -12.61
N SER A 3 16.85 11.09 -12.99
CA SER A 3 17.49 10.53 -12.42
C SER A 3 18.12 9.95 -12.49
N GLN A 4 18.13 10.05 -12.98
CA GLN A 4 18.84 9.33 -12.75
C GLN A 4 19.69 8.95 -12.81
N LYS A 5 19.74 9.26 -13.27
CA LYS A 5 20.70 8.68 -13.16
C LYS A 5 21.63 8.25 -12.73
N ILE A 6 21.63 8.31 -13.08
CA ILE A 6 22.60 7.68 -12.49
C ILE A 6 23.33 7.17 -12.42
N ASP A 7 23.43 7.18 -12.80
CA ASP A 7 24.28 6.39 -12.41
C ASP A 7 24.90 5.81 -12.32
N SER A 8 24.95 5.94 -12.84
CA SER A 8 25.65 5.13 -12.48
C SER A 8 26.48 4.74 -12.11
N SER A 9 26.49 5.00 -12.50
CA SER A 9 27.42 4.39 -11.93
C SER A 9 27.87 3.86 -11.27
N LEU A 10 27.75 3.82 -11.52
CA LEU A 10 28.25 3.05 -10.71
C LEU A 10 28.47 2.28 -10.61
N VAL A 11 28.40 2.16 -11.06
CA VAL A 11 28.69 1.21 -10.67
C VAL A 11 29.11 0.53 -10.74
N SER A 12 29.10 0.45 -11.20
CA SER A 12 29.58 -0.41 -10.94
C SER A 12 29.86 -1.06 -10.77
N THR A 13 29.76 -1.12 -11.21
CA THR A 13 30.06 -1.89 -10.77
C THR A 13 29.95 -2.60 -10.58
N ASP A 14 29.80 -2.60 -11.11
CA ASP A 14 29.73 -3.32 -10.70
C ASP A 14 29.40 -3.77 -10.45
N LYS A 15 29.17 -3.73 -10.67
CA LYS A 15 29.00 -4.20 -10.26
C LYS A 15 28.70 -4.34 -9.68
N LYS A 16 28.59 -4.11 -9.89
CA LYS A 16 28.44 -4.26 -9.24
C LYS A 16 27.92 -4.17 -8.88
N ARG A 17 27.71 -4.11 -9.09
CA ARG A 17 27.38 -4.07 -8.66
C ARG A 17 26.58 -4.00 -8.57
N ILE A 18 26.15 -3.98 -8.96
CA ILE A 18 25.54 -3.96 -8.81
C ILE A 18 24.78 -4.10 -8.32
N ILE A 19 24.23 -4.14 -8.30
CA ILE A 19 23.64 -4.27 -7.78
C ILE A 19 22.84 -3.83 -7.32
N ASN A 20 22.34 -3.66 -7.20
CA ASN A 20 21.61 -3.14 -6.63
C ASN A 20 21.00 -2.09 -6.72
N LYS A 21 20.61 -1.97 -6.94
CA LYS A 21 20.43 -0.65 -7.06
C LYS A 21 19.07 -0.17 -7.29
N LYS A 22 18.34 -0.70 -7.98
CA LYS A 22 17.02 -0.26 -8.21
C LYS A 22 16.12 -0.34 -7.03
N ILE A 23 16.59 -0.88 -5.99
CA ILE A 23 15.86 -0.94 -4.76
C ILE A 23 15.52 0.42 -4.21
N THR A 24 16.40 1.39 -4.43
CA THR A 24 16.28 2.66 -3.76
C THR A 24 15.04 3.43 -4.14
N PHE A 25 14.58 3.31 -5.38
CA PHE A 25 13.51 4.19 -5.72
C PHE A 25 12.18 3.66 -5.39
N THR A 26 12.04 2.41 -5.09
CA THR A 26 10.76 1.87 -4.73
C THR A 26 10.38 2.21 -3.31
N HIS A 27 11.25 2.92 -2.58
CA HIS A 27 11.02 3.16 -1.17
C HIS A 27 10.41 4.50 -0.84
N LYS A 28 10.00 5.25 -1.84
CA LYS A 28 9.35 6.52 -1.57
C LYS A 28 7.93 6.36 -1.06
N ILE A 29 7.35 5.20 -1.25
CA ILE A 29 6.01 4.92 -0.79
C ILE A 29 5.98 3.49 -0.25
N LEU A 30 5.47 3.32 0.96
CA LEU A 30 5.50 2.04 1.64
C LEU A 30 4.15 1.71 2.26
N HIS A 31 3.65 0.55 1.91
CA HIS A 31 2.45 0.00 2.54
C HIS A 31 2.75 -1.43 2.97
N GLN A 32 2.43 -1.73 4.23
CA GLN A 32 2.57 -3.07 4.75
C GLN A 32 1.18 -3.60 5.09
N PRO A 33 0.72 -4.63 4.39
CA PRO A 33 -0.62 -5.17 4.64
C PRO A 33 -0.76 -5.74 6.04
N ASN A 34 -1.96 -5.64 6.58
CA ASN A 34 -2.29 -6.32 7.83
C ASN A 34 -2.25 -7.82 7.60
N LYS A 35 -1.83 -8.57 8.60
CA LYS A 35 -1.80 -10.02 8.49
C LYS A 35 -3.20 -10.61 8.39
N VAL A 36 -4.13 -10.04 9.13
CA VAL A 36 -5.51 -10.51 9.15
C VAL A 36 -6.43 -9.32 9.40
N LEU A 37 -7.57 -9.32 8.72
CA LEU A 37 -8.62 -8.33 8.94
C LEU A 37 -9.81 -9.06 9.55
N PHE A 38 -10.27 -8.55 10.70
CA PHE A 38 -11.41 -9.16 11.38
C PHE A 38 -12.71 -8.45 11.02
N SER A 39 -13.76 -9.23 10.83
CA SER A 39 -15.07 -8.71 10.45
C SER A 39 -15.78 -8.02 11.61
N SER A 40 -15.28 -8.16 12.82
CA SER A 40 -15.95 -7.66 14.02
C SER A 40 -15.33 -6.42 14.61
N ARG A 41 -14.27 -5.88 14.02
CA ARG A 41 -13.64 -4.68 14.58
C ARG A 41 -12.97 -3.83 13.53
N GLU A 42 -12.83 -2.57 13.87
CA GLU A 42 -12.18 -1.59 13.02
C GLU A 42 -10.72 -1.96 12.75
N PHE A 43 -10.26 -1.66 11.55
CA PHE A 43 -8.84 -1.83 11.23
C PHE A 43 -8.36 -0.62 10.43
N GLU A 44 -7.04 -0.48 10.35
CA GLU A 44 -6.42 0.64 9.67
C GLU A 44 -5.76 0.20 8.38
N LEU A 45 -5.97 0.99 7.33
CA LEU A 45 -5.22 0.86 6.08
C LEU A 45 -4.28 2.06 6.04
N GLU A 46 -2.98 1.79 5.94
CA GLU A 46 -1.98 2.79 6.22
C GLU A 46 -0.89 2.79 5.14
N VAL A 47 -0.48 3.98 4.75
CA VAL A 47 0.64 4.14 3.82
C VAL A 47 1.59 5.19 4.36
N PHE A 48 2.88 4.94 4.14
CA PHE A 48 3.94 5.87 4.50
C PHE A 48 4.60 6.38 3.24
N THR A 49 5.12 7.60 3.30
CA THR A 49 5.94 8.12 2.23
C THR A 49 7.00 9.05 2.79
N ASP A 50 8.15 9.10 2.14
CA ASP A 50 9.20 10.03 2.51
C ASP A 50 9.27 11.25 1.58
N PHE A 51 8.31 11.41 0.66
CA PHE A 51 8.20 12.65 -0.08
C PHE A 51 7.82 13.78 0.87
N SER A 52 8.40 14.95 0.67
CA SER A 52 8.06 16.09 1.51
C SER A 52 6.66 16.59 1.15
N GLN A 53 5.99 17.21 2.11
CA GLN A 53 4.66 17.76 1.88
C GLN A 53 4.68 18.80 0.76
N LYS A 54 5.79 19.49 0.59
CA LYS A 54 5.92 20.51 -0.47
C LYS A 54 5.87 19.90 -1.86
N GLU A 55 6.31 18.64 -1.99
CA GLU A 55 6.31 17.94 -3.27
C GLU A 55 4.99 17.29 -3.60
N ILE A 56 4.17 17.02 -2.60
CA ILE A 56 2.98 16.20 -2.76
C ILE A 56 1.79 17.04 -3.18
N GLU A 57 1.13 16.63 -4.26
CA GLU A 57 -0.11 17.22 -4.70
C GLU A 57 -1.30 16.56 -3.98
N SER A 58 -1.32 15.22 -3.94
CA SER A 58 -2.41 14.49 -3.31
C SER A 58 -1.99 13.09 -2.91
N VAL A 59 -2.64 12.57 -1.88
CA VAL A 59 -2.51 11.18 -1.46
C VAL A 59 -3.92 10.63 -1.31
N SER A 60 -4.19 9.47 -1.87
CA SER A 60 -5.52 8.87 -1.84
C SER A 60 -5.45 7.36 -1.61
N LEU A 61 -6.50 6.87 -0.98
CA LEU A 61 -6.78 5.43 -0.89
C LEU A 61 -7.93 5.15 -1.85
N PHE A 62 -7.79 4.10 -2.64
CA PHE A 62 -8.87 3.59 -3.47
C PHE A 62 -9.25 2.22 -2.94
N TYR A 63 -10.53 2.02 -2.62
CA TYR A 63 -10.96 0.72 -2.14
C TYR A 63 -12.33 0.36 -2.70
N LYS A 64 -12.60 -0.93 -2.71
CA LYS A 64 -13.93 -1.46 -2.99
C LYS A 64 -14.14 -2.69 -2.14
N ILE A 65 -15.40 -2.99 -1.88
CA ILE A 65 -15.75 -4.15 -1.07
C ILE A 65 -16.50 -5.16 -1.91
N ASP A 66 -16.32 -6.42 -1.61
CA ASP A 66 -17.00 -7.53 -2.24
C ASP A 66 -16.85 -7.46 -3.77
N ASP A 67 -17.92 -7.67 -4.51
CA ASP A 67 -17.90 -7.69 -5.97
C ASP A 67 -18.19 -6.35 -6.60
N LYS A 68 -18.13 -5.27 -5.84
CA LYS A 68 -18.42 -3.97 -6.41
C LYS A 68 -17.43 -3.66 -7.52
N PRO A 69 -17.92 -3.16 -8.67
CA PRO A 69 -17.05 -2.95 -9.82
C PRO A 69 -16.19 -1.70 -9.73
N GLN A 70 -16.58 -0.73 -8.92
CA GLN A 70 -15.89 0.56 -8.88
C GLN A 70 -15.23 0.80 -7.55
N PHE A 71 -14.05 1.43 -7.62
CA PHE A 71 -13.35 1.87 -6.42
C PHE A 71 -13.92 3.18 -5.90
N THR A 72 -13.90 3.32 -4.59
CA THR A 72 -14.21 4.59 -3.91
C THR A 72 -12.89 5.24 -3.55
N GLU A 73 -12.75 6.51 -3.89
CA GLU A 73 -11.55 7.26 -3.54
C GLU A 73 -11.74 7.96 -2.20
N ILE A 74 -10.75 7.80 -1.33
CA ILE A 74 -10.66 8.53 -0.07
C ILE A 74 -9.44 9.43 -0.17
N PRO A 75 -9.62 10.72 -0.42
CA PRO A 75 -8.47 11.64 -0.43
C PRO A 75 -8.07 11.95 1.00
N PHE A 76 -6.77 12.01 1.22
CA PHE A 76 -6.23 12.32 2.55
C PHE A 76 -5.86 13.80 2.63
N ASN A 77 -6.00 14.37 3.83
CA ASN A 77 -5.38 15.64 4.12
C ASN A 77 -3.88 15.44 4.21
N LEU A 78 -3.12 16.36 3.62
CA LEU A 78 -1.67 16.22 3.62
C LEU A 78 -1.11 16.24 5.04
N ASN A 79 -0.21 15.33 5.30
CA ASN A 79 0.39 15.14 6.61
C ASN A 79 1.84 14.74 6.40
N ALA A 80 2.61 14.66 7.47
CA ALA A 80 4.00 14.24 7.38
C ALA A 80 4.05 12.72 7.48
N PHE A 81 4.57 12.07 6.45
CA PHE A 81 4.96 10.65 6.43
C PHE A 81 3.83 9.64 6.39
N ARG A 82 2.76 9.83 7.15
CA ARG A 82 1.83 8.74 7.43
C ARG A 82 0.40 9.12 7.11
N TYR A 83 -0.32 8.23 6.39
CA TYR A 83 -1.70 8.44 6.00
C TYR A 83 -2.49 7.19 6.37
N VAL A 84 -3.60 7.37 7.09
CA VAL A 84 -4.36 6.26 7.66
C VAL A 84 -5.83 6.43 7.37
N TYR A 85 -6.46 5.35 6.94
CA TYR A 85 -7.90 5.28 6.82
C TYR A 85 -8.40 4.16 7.75
N LYS A 86 -9.36 4.48 8.60
CA LYS A 86 -9.95 3.52 9.51
C LYS A 86 -11.23 2.96 8.90
N TYR A 87 -11.26 1.67 8.73
CA TYR A 87 -12.42 0.98 8.19
C TYR A 87 -13.12 0.22 9.29
N ASN A 88 -14.43 0.45 9.44
CA ASN A 88 -15.22 -0.22 10.49
C ASN A 88 -16.25 -1.14 9.83
N PRO A 89 -16.00 -2.45 9.85
CA PRO A 89 -16.93 -3.39 9.23
C PRO A 89 -18.26 -3.52 9.95
N LYS A 90 -18.37 -3.02 11.18
CA LYS A 90 -19.66 -2.98 11.87
C LYS A 90 -20.57 -1.93 11.26
N ILE A 91 -20.00 -0.87 10.72
CA ILE A 91 -20.76 0.18 10.08
C ILE A 91 -20.98 -0.14 8.62
N LYS A 92 -19.95 -0.66 7.95
CA LYS A 92 -20.01 -1.01 6.53
C LYS A 92 -19.56 -2.47 6.37
N PRO A 93 -20.49 -3.42 6.48
CA PRO A 93 -20.14 -4.83 6.40
C PRO A 93 -19.57 -5.22 5.03
N ALA A 94 -18.60 -6.13 5.04
CA ALA A 94 -17.97 -6.62 3.83
C ALA A 94 -17.38 -8.00 4.09
N ASP A 95 -17.34 -8.84 3.05
CA ASP A 95 -16.67 -10.13 3.12
C ASP A 95 -15.22 -10.01 2.72
N GLN A 96 -14.91 -9.06 1.86
CA GLN A 96 -13.52 -8.80 1.45
C GLN A 96 -13.38 -7.36 1.04
N ILE A 97 -12.13 -6.88 1.07
CA ILE A 97 -11.82 -5.53 0.63
C ILE A 97 -10.65 -5.61 -0.36
N THR A 98 -10.75 -4.81 -1.41
CA THR A 98 -9.68 -4.65 -2.40
C THR A 98 -9.28 -3.20 -2.39
N TYR A 99 -7.97 -2.92 -2.30
CA TYR A 99 -7.54 -1.53 -2.16
C TYR A 99 -6.13 -1.29 -2.69
N PHE A 100 -5.84 -0.03 -2.92
CA PHE A 100 -4.49 0.45 -3.23
C PHE A 100 -4.39 1.93 -2.88
N PHE A 101 -3.17 2.43 -2.83
CA PHE A 101 -2.90 3.84 -2.54
C PHE A 101 -2.23 4.51 -3.72
N THR A 102 -2.45 5.83 -3.85
CA THR A 102 -1.77 6.63 -4.87
C THR A 102 -1.20 7.90 -4.26
N ILE A 103 -0.10 8.37 -4.83
CA ILE A 103 0.51 9.64 -4.47
C ILE A 103 0.81 10.37 -5.77
N ALA A 104 0.27 11.58 -5.90
CA ALA A 104 0.56 12.45 -7.03
C ALA A 104 1.48 13.58 -6.56
N LEU A 105 2.52 13.85 -7.31
CA LEU A 105 3.45 14.93 -6.99
C LEU A 105 3.17 16.14 -7.84
N LYS A 106 3.55 17.30 -7.34
CA LYS A 106 3.32 18.57 -8.03
C LYS A 106 4.05 18.66 -9.36
N ASN A 107 5.13 17.91 -9.53
CA ASN A 107 5.88 17.89 -10.78
C ASN A 107 5.25 16.96 -11.84
N GLY A 108 4.11 16.37 -11.54
CA GLY A 108 3.43 15.48 -12.47
C GLY A 108 3.75 14.02 -12.29
N ALA A 109 4.70 13.68 -11.44
CA ALA A 109 4.99 12.27 -11.15
C ALA A 109 3.84 11.65 -10.38
N PHE A 110 3.64 10.34 -10.59
CA PHE A 110 2.51 9.64 -9.99
C PHE A 110 2.97 8.26 -9.56
N TYR A 111 2.66 7.91 -8.33
CA TYR A 111 3.06 6.63 -7.76
C TYR A 111 1.84 5.91 -7.19
N ALA A 112 1.91 4.58 -7.23
CA ALA A 112 0.86 3.76 -6.63
C ALA A 112 1.52 2.59 -5.90
N THR A 113 0.84 2.06 -4.92
CA THR A 113 1.28 0.87 -4.20
C THR A 113 0.06 0.05 -3.79
N PRO A 114 0.11 -1.28 -3.81
CA PRO A 114 1.26 -2.12 -4.21
C PRO A 114 1.43 -2.24 -5.72
N ILE A 115 2.65 -2.56 -6.10
CA ILE A 115 2.94 -2.86 -7.50
C ILE A 115 3.58 -4.24 -7.58
N ASP A 116 3.47 -4.87 -8.75
CA ASP A 116 4.11 -6.17 -8.98
C ASP A 116 5.55 -5.98 -9.45
N GLU A 117 6.23 -7.08 -9.78
CA GLU A 117 7.63 -7.05 -10.18
C GLU A 117 7.86 -6.29 -11.48
N THR A 118 6.82 -6.16 -12.30
CA THR A 118 6.93 -5.45 -13.57
C THR A 118 6.59 -3.98 -13.44
N GLY A 119 6.22 -3.53 -12.23
CA GLY A 119 5.88 -2.14 -11.97
C GLY A 119 4.41 -1.82 -12.18
N ASN A 120 3.57 -2.80 -12.47
CA ASN A 120 2.15 -2.58 -12.65
C ASN A 120 1.42 -2.60 -11.32
N LEU A 121 0.37 -1.82 -11.24
CA LEU A 121 -0.46 -1.78 -10.04
C LEU A 121 -1.04 -3.16 -9.75
N LYS A 122 -0.94 -3.56 -8.50
CA LYS A 122 -1.48 -4.84 -8.05
C LYS A 122 -2.27 -4.62 -6.76
N PRO A 123 -3.54 -4.26 -6.86
CA PRO A 123 -4.34 -4.02 -5.66
C PRO A 123 -4.36 -5.24 -4.74
N ILE A 124 -4.45 -4.98 -3.45
CA ILE A 124 -4.50 -6.02 -2.43
C ILE A 124 -5.95 -6.40 -2.19
N THR A 125 -6.24 -7.69 -2.19
CA THR A 125 -7.54 -8.21 -1.79
C THR A 125 -7.38 -9.05 -0.55
N GLN A 126 -8.10 -8.72 0.50
CA GLN A 126 -8.09 -9.48 1.75
C GLN A 126 -9.51 -9.78 2.19
N ARG A 127 -9.71 -11.00 2.67
CA ARG A 127 -11.01 -11.38 3.24
C ARG A 127 -11.06 -10.93 4.68
N LEU A 128 -12.27 -10.51 5.11
CA LEU A 128 -12.51 -10.22 6.51
C LEU A 128 -12.98 -11.51 7.16
N VAL A 129 -12.35 -11.87 8.27
CA VAL A 129 -12.60 -13.16 8.91
C VAL A 129 -13.25 -12.98 10.27
N ASP A 130 -14.05 -13.97 10.64
CA ASP A 130 -14.64 -14.01 11.97
C ASP A 130 -13.55 -14.38 12.98
N PRO A 131 -13.33 -13.58 14.02
CA PRO A 131 -12.29 -13.89 15.01
C PRO A 131 -12.46 -15.26 15.66
N VAL A 132 -13.69 -15.65 15.94
CA VAL A 132 -13.92 -16.96 16.57
C VAL A 132 -13.47 -18.09 15.67
N GLU A 133 -13.84 -18.04 14.39
CA GLU A 133 -13.43 -19.06 13.44
C GLU A 133 -11.93 -19.05 13.22
N TYR A 134 -11.33 -17.87 13.15
CA TYR A 134 -9.91 -17.74 12.93
C TYR A 134 -9.11 -18.42 14.05
N TYR A 135 -9.44 -18.10 15.30
CA TYR A 135 -8.71 -18.66 16.43
C TYR A 135 -9.02 -20.13 16.66
N LYS A 136 -10.21 -20.56 16.30
CA LYS A 136 -10.56 -21.97 16.35
C LYS A 136 -9.69 -22.79 15.42
N GLN A 137 -9.51 -22.33 14.20
CA GLN A 137 -8.68 -23.01 13.22
C GLN A 137 -7.23 -23.06 13.67
N ARG A 138 -6.73 -21.96 14.22
CA ARG A 138 -5.34 -21.95 14.71
C ARG A 138 -5.15 -22.89 15.87
N ALA A 139 -6.12 -22.97 16.76
CA ALA A 139 -6.03 -23.90 17.89
C ALA A 139 -6.00 -25.35 17.40
N ALA A 140 -6.76 -25.67 16.36
CA ALA A 140 -6.76 -27.01 15.79
C ALA A 140 -5.40 -27.37 15.22
N TYR A 141 -4.71 -26.41 14.60
CA TYR A 141 -3.40 -26.67 14.05
C TYR A 141 -2.33 -26.92 15.09
N LYS A 142 -2.52 -26.43 16.28
CA LYS A 142 -1.52 -26.60 17.34
C LYS A 142 -1.57 -27.95 18.02
N LYS A 143 -2.56 -28.72 17.71
CA LYS A 143 -2.62 -30.08 18.21
C LYS A 143 -1.75 -30.98 17.38
#